data_fdff5f3bff792bac12c89d2cf345da40
#
_entry.id   fdff5f3bff792bac12c89d2cf345da40
#
_cell.length_a   1.000
_cell.length_b   1.000
_cell.length_c   1.000
_cell.angle_alpha   90.00
_cell.angle_beta   90.00
_cell.angle_gamma   90.00
#
_symmetry.space_group_name_H-M   'P 1'
#
loop_
_entity.id
_entity.type
_entity.pdbx_description
1 polymer ?
#
loop_
_entity_poly.entity_id
_entity_poly.type
_entity_poly.pdbx_seq_one_letter_code
_entity_poly.pdbx_strand_id
1 'polypeptide(L)'
;MVDVLLTHSYHLYYDRKQVRKMQPYPPLGTLYAAALLRQKGFSVALFDSMLEDPEKGFPEAFARTRPRLVVIYEDNFNFLSKMCLGRMRQIAFGMIDMARAAGKKVVVNGSDSSDHSSEYLARGADYVLLGEAEWTLLELVESIIGESGKSVDEICGLTYFDSKSNCQARTPPRPLMRDLDLLPLPSRELVDMDRYREVWKKAHGFFSLNLVASRGCPYRCNWCAKPIYGDSFHARAPENVAGEMLELREKFGADHLWFADDLFGANDRWVHDLAENVERRDAAVPFKIQSRVDLMKESTAGLLRRAGCAEVWMGVESGSQQILDAMDKGTRVSQIPRACENLRKNGIRACFFLQFGYPGETLRDIQKTIQLVRETRPDDIGISVSYPLPGTKFYERVRAGLGEKTNWEDSEDLSMMFRGAYGTEFYRALHDALHAEVDSWSSATSSECSGRITLEELWARVDELEKTCRNSDPTRLPVAAGAGVETWCAS
;
A
#
# COMPACT_ATOMS: atom_id res chain seq x y z
N MET A 1 -1.47 31.02 -12.00
CA MET A 1 -0.42 30.82 -10.99
C MET A 1 -1.10 30.25 -9.76
N VAL A 2 -0.59 29.13 -9.22
CA VAL A 2 -1.11 28.49 -8.01
C VAL A 2 -0.05 28.50 -6.91
N ASP A 3 -0.45 28.40 -5.66
CA ASP A 3 0.49 28.30 -4.54
C ASP A 3 1.21 26.98 -4.57
N VAL A 4 0.48 25.87 -4.72
CA VAL A 4 1.01 24.51 -4.65
C VAL A 4 0.56 23.70 -5.86
N LEU A 5 1.52 23.04 -6.53
CA LEU A 5 1.26 21.93 -7.44
C LEU A 5 1.57 20.63 -6.70
N LEU A 6 0.54 19.87 -6.39
CA LEU A 6 0.65 18.52 -5.86
C LEU A 6 0.78 17.50 -7.00
N THR A 7 1.55 16.46 -6.77
CA THR A 7 1.70 15.30 -7.66
C THR A 7 2.13 14.07 -6.87
N HIS A 8 2.18 12.92 -7.51
CA HIS A 8 2.79 11.67 -7.03
C HIS A 8 3.56 11.00 -8.17
N SER A 9 4.41 10.04 -7.86
CA SER A 9 5.29 9.43 -8.88
C SER A 9 4.74 8.13 -9.47
N TYR A 10 3.72 7.52 -8.85
CA TYR A 10 3.20 6.23 -9.30
C TYR A 10 2.42 6.35 -10.62
N HIS A 11 2.85 5.56 -11.63
CA HIS A 11 2.19 5.47 -12.93
C HIS A 11 1.84 4.01 -13.24
N LEU A 12 0.54 3.72 -13.42
CA LEU A 12 0.01 2.37 -13.60
C LEU A 12 0.71 1.60 -14.74
N TYR A 13 0.92 2.26 -15.86
CA TYR A 13 1.45 1.59 -17.07
C TYR A 13 2.94 1.22 -16.99
N TYR A 14 3.65 1.65 -15.96
CA TYR A 14 5.00 1.19 -15.66
C TYR A 14 5.03 -0.02 -14.72
N ASP A 15 3.86 -0.46 -14.22
CA ASP A 15 3.71 -1.65 -13.40
C ASP A 15 2.96 -2.75 -14.16
N ARG A 16 3.69 -3.67 -14.78
CA ARG A 16 3.13 -4.75 -15.61
C ARG A 16 2.09 -5.61 -14.89
N LYS A 17 2.26 -5.84 -13.59
CA LYS A 17 1.30 -6.60 -12.78
C LYS A 17 0.00 -5.83 -12.64
N GLN A 18 0.06 -4.55 -12.35
CA GLN A 18 -1.13 -3.73 -12.16
C GLN A 18 -1.82 -3.41 -13.48
N VAL A 19 -1.09 -3.34 -14.60
CA VAL A 19 -1.68 -3.28 -15.94
C VAL A 19 -2.56 -4.49 -16.23
N ARG A 20 -2.15 -5.71 -15.81
CA ARG A 20 -3.00 -6.90 -15.97
C ARG A 20 -4.25 -6.85 -15.08
N LYS A 21 -4.14 -6.29 -13.89
CA LYS A 21 -5.28 -6.12 -12.96
C LYS A 21 -6.20 -4.98 -13.36
N MET A 22 -5.66 -3.92 -13.96
CA MET A 22 -6.36 -2.71 -14.42
C MET A 22 -7.34 -2.16 -13.36
N GLN A 23 -6.83 -1.97 -12.14
CA GLN A 23 -7.60 -1.44 -11.00
C GLN A 23 -6.98 -0.13 -10.46
N PRO A 24 -6.94 0.94 -11.28
CA PRO A 24 -6.41 2.23 -10.83
C PRO A 24 -7.37 2.89 -9.83
N TYR A 25 -6.79 3.49 -8.79
CA TYR A 25 -7.53 4.31 -7.84
C TYR A 25 -6.94 5.71 -7.78
N PRO A 26 -7.79 6.75 -7.57
CA PRO A 26 -7.29 8.11 -7.32
C PRO A 26 -6.31 8.15 -6.15
N PRO A 27 -5.30 9.03 -6.18
CA PRO A 27 -4.24 9.09 -5.16
C PRO A 27 -4.77 9.68 -3.85
N LEU A 28 -5.36 8.85 -2.99
CA LEU A 28 -6.14 9.24 -1.83
C LEU A 28 -5.34 10.08 -0.83
N GLY A 29 -4.09 9.70 -0.54
CA GLY A 29 -3.21 10.46 0.36
C GLY A 29 -2.91 11.86 -0.17
N THR A 30 -2.61 11.97 -1.46
CA THR A 30 -2.39 13.26 -2.14
C THR A 30 -3.65 14.14 -2.10
N LEU A 31 -4.83 13.52 -2.25
CA LEU A 31 -6.12 14.23 -2.24
C LEU A 31 -6.50 14.73 -0.82
N TYR A 32 -6.13 14.02 0.24
CA TYR A 32 -6.27 14.52 1.62
C TYR A 32 -5.35 15.72 1.87
N ALA A 33 -4.09 15.65 1.43
CA ALA A 33 -3.16 16.76 1.53
C ALA A 33 -3.66 18.00 0.77
N ALA A 34 -4.19 17.80 -0.45
CA ALA A 34 -4.81 18.86 -1.25
C ALA A 34 -6.02 19.49 -0.53
N ALA A 35 -6.90 18.66 0.05
CA ALA A 35 -8.10 19.12 0.72
C ALA A 35 -7.77 19.99 1.94
N LEU A 36 -6.79 19.60 2.76
CA LEU A 36 -6.36 20.36 3.91
C LEU A 36 -5.78 21.72 3.52
N LEU A 37 -4.90 21.76 2.51
CA LEU A 37 -4.33 23.03 2.01
C LEU A 37 -5.42 23.97 1.46
N ARG A 38 -6.38 23.44 0.70
CA ARG A 38 -7.51 24.24 0.16
C ARG A 38 -8.43 24.75 1.25
N GLN A 39 -8.70 23.95 2.27
CA GLN A 39 -9.48 24.38 3.44
C GLN A 39 -8.84 25.57 4.16
N LYS A 40 -7.51 25.67 4.11
CA LYS A 40 -6.73 26.77 4.67
C LYS A 40 -6.51 27.96 3.72
N GLY A 41 -7.13 27.92 2.55
CA GLY A 41 -7.16 29.04 1.60
C GLY A 41 -6.04 29.03 0.55
N PHE A 42 -5.18 28.01 0.51
CA PHE A 42 -4.15 27.92 -0.52
C PHE A 42 -4.75 27.47 -1.86
N SER A 43 -4.27 28.08 -2.95
CA SER A 43 -4.62 27.64 -4.29
C SER A 43 -3.80 26.41 -4.66
N VAL A 44 -4.49 25.30 -4.92
CA VAL A 44 -3.89 24.00 -5.18
C VAL A 44 -4.28 23.49 -6.55
N ALA A 45 -3.30 23.01 -7.31
CA ALA A 45 -3.50 22.20 -8.51
C ALA A 45 -2.93 20.81 -8.28
N LEU A 46 -3.47 19.82 -8.97
CA LEU A 46 -2.99 18.45 -8.97
C LEU A 46 -2.55 18.04 -10.38
N PHE A 47 -1.41 17.37 -10.48
CA PHE A 47 -1.06 16.49 -11.59
C PHE A 47 -1.14 15.05 -11.12
N ASP A 48 -2.10 14.31 -11.66
CA ASP A 48 -2.35 12.91 -11.32
C ASP A 48 -1.63 12.00 -12.33
N SER A 49 -0.50 11.41 -11.91
CA SER A 49 0.30 10.52 -12.74
C SER A 49 -0.23 9.10 -12.84
N MET A 50 -1.29 8.73 -12.12
CA MET A 50 -1.80 7.35 -12.13
C MET A 50 -2.09 6.84 -13.55
N LEU A 51 -2.81 7.62 -14.34
CA LEU A 51 -3.23 7.28 -15.70
C LEU A 51 -2.61 8.16 -16.79
N GLU A 52 -1.84 9.19 -16.41
CA GLU A 52 -1.17 10.11 -17.34
C GLU A 52 0.35 9.95 -17.25
N ASP A 53 1.00 9.88 -18.41
CA ASP A 53 2.46 9.75 -18.50
C ASP A 53 3.15 10.91 -17.78
N PRO A 54 3.88 10.66 -16.68
CA PRO A 54 4.49 11.72 -15.89
C PRO A 54 5.61 12.46 -16.62
N GLU A 55 6.30 11.83 -17.57
CA GLU A 55 7.39 12.46 -18.32
C GLU A 55 6.88 13.52 -19.30
N LYS A 56 5.62 13.41 -19.73
CA LYS A 56 4.96 14.36 -20.64
C LYS A 56 4.01 15.30 -19.90
N GLY A 57 3.12 14.74 -19.09
CA GLY A 57 2.04 15.48 -18.47
C GLY A 57 2.50 16.41 -17.34
N PHE A 58 3.52 16.03 -16.57
CA PHE A 58 4.00 16.88 -15.49
C PHE A 58 4.62 18.19 -16.01
N PRO A 59 5.49 18.22 -17.04
CA PRO A 59 5.96 19.46 -17.66
C PRO A 59 4.84 20.40 -18.12
N GLU A 60 3.79 19.83 -18.75
CA GLU A 60 2.64 20.61 -19.20
C GLU A 60 1.83 21.19 -18.04
N ALA A 61 1.57 20.38 -17.01
CA ALA A 61 0.88 20.82 -15.80
C ALA A 61 1.67 21.91 -15.07
N PHE A 62 2.98 21.75 -14.95
CA PHE A 62 3.87 22.73 -14.34
C PHE A 62 3.85 24.07 -15.09
N ALA A 63 3.99 24.04 -16.42
CA ALA A 63 3.96 25.24 -17.26
C ALA A 63 2.61 25.96 -17.19
N ARG A 64 1.52 25.21 -17.20
CA ARG A 64 0.14 25.72 -17.13
C ARG A 64 -0.16 26.36 -15.78
N THR A 65 0.23 25.72 -14.67
CA THR A 65 -0.11 26.15 -13.32
C THR A 65 0.82 27.21 -12.77
N ARG A 66 2.09 27.23 -13.20
CA ARG A 66 3.15 28.13 -12.71
C ARG A 66 3.20 28.17 -11.18
N PRO A 67 3.46 27.04 -10.51
CA PRO A 67 3.35 26.94 -9.07
C PRO A 67 4.43 27.75 -8.34
N ARG A 68 4.13 28.16 -7.11
CA ARG A 68 5.13 28.70 -6.18
C ARG A 68 5.94 27.59 -5.52
N LEU A 69 5.30 26.45 -5.24
CA LEU A 69 5.87 25.27 -4.60
C LEU A 69 5.41 23.99 -5.33
N VAL A 70 6.32 23.02 -5.49
CA VAL A 70 6.00 21.68 -5.98
C VAL A 70 6.03 20.71 -4.80
N VAL A 71 5.01 19.87 -4.70
CA VAL A 71 4.91 18.86 -3.65
C VAL A 71 4.66 17.50 -4.30
N ILE A 72 5.63 16.60 -4.18
CA ILE A 72 5.49 15.19 -4.56
C ILE A 72 4.99 14.46 -3.30
N TYR A 73 3.68 14.24 -3.22
CA TYR A 73 3.02 13.61 -2.09
C TYR A 73 2.47 12.27 -2.52
N GLU A 74 3.18 11.20 -2.17
CA GLU A 74 2.81 9.84 -2.58
C GLU A 74 1.50 9.39 -1.92
N ASP A 75 0.76 8.52 -2.61
CA ASP A 75 -0.45 7.91 -2.04
C ASP A 75 -0.07 6.83 -1.01
N ASN A 76 0.05 7.24 0.24
CA ASN A 76 0.45 6.38 1.34
C ASN A 76 -0.60 5.31 1.72
N PHE A 77 -1.79 5.33 1.13
CA PHE A 77 -2.80 4.27 1.24
C PHE A 77 -2.62 3.19 0.17
N ASN A 78 -1.95 3.51 -0.92
CA ASN A 78 -1.64 2.53 -1.95
C ASN A 78 -0.42 1.69 -1.53
N PHE A 79 -0.63 0.38 -1.38
CA PHE A 79 0.46 -0.56 -1.05
C PHE A 79 1.63 -0.47 -2.04
N LEU A 80 1.36 -0.21 -3.30
CA LEU A 80 2.39 -0.11 -4.34
C LEU A 80 3.30 1.11 -4.15
N SER A 81 2.77 2.22 -3.65
CA SER A 81 3.57 3.38 -3.27
C SER A 81 4.48 3.07 -2.07
N LYS A 82 4.04 2.17 -1.16
CA LYS A 82 4.88 1.70 -0.05
C LYS A 82 6.02 0.80 -0.53
N MET A 83 5.81 0.04 -1.60
CA MET A 83 6.82 -0.86 -2.17
C MET A 83 7.86 -0.14 -3.02
N CYS A 84 7.58 1.05 -3.49
CA CYS A 84 8.32 1.87 -4.43
C CYS A 84 9.19 1.12 -5.43
N LEU A 85 8.69 0.98 -6.63
CA LEU A 85 9.49 0.48 -7.75
C LEU A 85 10.60 1.50 -8.07
N GLY A 86 11.81 1.05 -8.39
CA GLY A 86 12.94 1.92 -8.72
C GLY A 86 12.60 2.96 -9.80
N ARG A 87 11.77 2.58 -10.79
CA ARG A 87 11.28 3.52 -11.81
C ARG A 87 10.45 4.67 -11.24
N MET A 88 9.64 4.44 -10.20
CA MET A 88 8.84 5.51 -9.57
C MET A 88 9.75 6.52 -8.87
N ARG A 89 10.82 6.06 -8.22
CA ARG A 89 11.86 6.96 -7.67
C ARG A 89 12.51 7.81 -8.77
N GLN A 90 12.84 7.23 -9.93
CA GLN A 90 13.40 7.98 -11.06
C GLN A 90 12.43 9.06 -11.59
N ILE A 91 11.14 8.75 -11.65
CA ILE A 91 10.10 9.73 -12.00
C ILE A 91 10.08 10.89 -10.98
N ALA A 92 10.07 10.58 -9.68
CA ALA A 92 10.13 11.60 -8.64
C ALA A 92 11.39 12.47 -8.79
N PHE A 93 12.55 11.87 -9.09
CA PHE A 93 13.79 12.60 -9.35
C PHE A 93 13.71 13.49 -10.58
N GLY A 94 13.08 13.05 -11.67
CA GLY A 94 12.83 13.87 -12.85
C GLY A 94 11.94 15.09 -12.55
N MET A 95 10.91 14.92 -11.74
CA MET A 95 10.04 16.01 -11.28
C MET A 95 10.81 17.02 -10.40
N ILE A 96 11.67 16.52 -9.51
CA ILE A 96 12.56 17.36 -8.67
C ILE A 96 13.48 18.20 -9.55
N ASP A 97 14.19 17.54 -10.49
CA ASP A 97 15.14 18.23 -11.39
C ASP A 97 14.48 19.36 -12.16
N MET A 98 13.30 19.10 -12.72
CA MET A 98 12.58 20.11 -13.51
C MET A 98 12.12 21.29 -12.65
N ALA A 99 11.56 21.03 -11.47
CA ALA A 99 11.12 22.08 -10.57
C ALA A 99 12.29 22.95 -10.10
N ARG A 100 13.43 22.33 -9.79
CA ARG A 100 14.66 23.05 -9.42
C ARG A 100 15.23 23.87 -10.55
N ALA A 101 15.28 23.32 -11.76
CA ALA A 101 15.74 24.07 -12.94
C ALA A 101 14.90 25.34 -13.18
N ALA A 102 13.64 25.33 -12.77
CA ALA A 102 12.73 26.48 -12.77
C ALA A 102 12.83 27.35 -11.50
N GLY A 103 13.78 27.09 -10.61
CA GLY A 103 13.99 27.86 -9.37
C GLY A 103 12.87 27.68 -8.33
N LYS A 104 12.16 26.53 -8.35
CA LYS A 104 11.08 26.23 -7.41
C LYS A 104 11.57 25.35 -6.28
N LYS A 105 11.03 25.57 -5.09
CA LYS A 105 11.21 24.65 -3.96
C LYS A 105 10.42 23.38 -4.18
N VAL A 106 10.97 22.26 -3.70
CA VAL A 106 10.37 20.93 -3.82
C VAL A 106 10.25 20.29 -2.44
N VAL A 107 9.06 19.80 -2.13
CA VAL A 107 8.73 19.03 -0.95
C VAL A 107 8.36 17.60 -1.37
N VAL A 108 8.83 16.59 -0.65
CA VAL A 108 8.54 15.20 -0.94
C VAL A 108 7.96 14.52 0.30
N ASN A 109 6.94 13.67 0.14
CA ASN A 109 6.41 12.77 1.16
C ASN A 109 6.17 11.39 0.56
N GLY A 110 6.46 10.35 1.32
CA GLY A 110 6.18 8.96 0.97
C GLY A 110 7.03 8.00 1.78
N SER A 111 6.70 6.71 1.69
CA SER A 111 7.46 5.65 2.36
C SER A 111 8.90 5.61 1.86
N ASP A 112 9.09 5.62 0.55
CA ASP A 112 10.41 5.57 -0.07
C ASP A 112 11.27 6.78 0.28
N SER A 113 10.71 7.99 0.19
CA SER A 113 11.45 9.21 0.55
C SER A 113 11.75 9.29 2.06
N SER A 114 10.95 8.66 2.91
CA SER A 114 11.22 8.55 4.35
C SER A 114 12.41 7.62 4.63
N ASP A 115 12.49 6.49 3.90
CA ASP A 115 13.56 5.49 4.07
C ASP A 115 14.87 5.94 3.41
N HIS A 116 14.80 6.72 2.33
CA HIS A 116 15.93 7.17 1.52
C HIS A 116 16.05 8.71 1.45
N SER A 117 15.72 9.40 2.55
CA SER A 117 15.65 10.87 2.57
C SER A 117 16.91 11.58 2.09
N SER A 118 18.09 11.01 2.37
CA SER A 118 19.38 11.56 1.92
C SER A 118 19.51 11.58 0.40
N GLU A 119 18.99 10.57 -0.31
CA GLU A 119 19.02 10.52 -1.77
C GLU A 119 18.11 11.59 -2.39
N TYR A 120 16.92 11.78 -1.84
CA TYR A 120 15.98 12.82 -2.27
C TYR A 120 16.52 14.23 -2.04
N LEU A 121 17.14 14.47 -0.88
CA LEU A 121 17.80 15.75 -0.57
C LEU A 121 19.00 16.00 -1.48
N ALA A 122 19.84 14.99 -1.71
CA ALA A 122 20.98 15.07 -2.62
C ALA A 122 20.53 15.33 -4.07
N ARG A 123 19.38 14.79 -4.50
CA ARG A 123 18.79 15.08 -5.81
C ARG A 123 18.24 16.50 -5.89
N GLY A 124 17.91 17.08 -4.75
CA GLY A 124 17.52 18.48 -4.65
C GLY A 124 16.14 18.77 -4.14
N ALA A 125 15.49 17.81 -3.48
CA ALA A 125 14.36 18.16 -2.64
C ALA A 125 14.82 19.12 -1.53
N ASP A 126 14.05 20.17 -1.28
CA ASP A 126 14.33 21.09 -0.18
C ASP A 126 13.93 20.48 1.16
N TYR A 127 12.82 19.73 1.17
CA TYR A 127 12.25 19.11 2.37
C TYR A 127 11.71 17.73 2.07
N VAL A 128 11.93 16.79 2.99
CA VAL A 128 11.27 15.48 3.02
C VAL A 128 10.40 15.42 4.26
N LEU A 129 9.11 15.16 4.07
CA LEU A 129 8.13 15.00 5.14
C LEU A 129 8.12 13.55 5.61
N LEU A 130 8.12 13.34 6.92
CA LEU A 130 8.21 12.02 7.54
C LEU A 130 6.89 11.63 8.21
N GLY A 131 6.48 10.37 8.03
CA GLY A 131 5.28 9.83 8.66
C GLY A 131 3.99 10.43 8.13
N GLU A 132 2.99 10.58 9.00
CA GLU A 132 1.68 11.18 8.71
C GLU A 132 1.84 12.69 8.53
N ALA A 133 1.78 13.17 7.29
CA ALA A 133 2.40 14.43 6.92
C ALA A 133 1.44 15.56 6.50
N GLU A 134 0.14 15.38 6.54
CA GLU A 134 -0.82 16.41 6.09
C GLU A 134 -0.62 17.73 6.87
N TRP A 135 -0.55 17.65 8.20
CA TRP A 135 -0.32 18.83 9.05
C TRP A 135 1.11 19.37 8.95
N THR A 136 2.11 18.48 8.76
CA THR A 136 3.50 18.90 8.50
C THR A 136 3.59 19.69 7.19
N LEU A 137 2.90 19.21 6.14
CA LEU A 137 2.83 19.90 4.86
C LEU A 137 2.15 21.29 5.02
N LEU A 138 1.03 21.34 5.72
CA LEU A 138 0.34 22.60 5.94
C LEU A 138 1.23 23.63 6.65
N GLU A 139 1.83 23.27 7.79
CA GLU A 139 2.71 24.17 8.55
C GLU A 139 3.91 24.62 7.70
N LEU A 140 4.47 23.71 6.88
CA LEU A 140 5.57 24.05 5.99
C LEU A 140 5.14 24.99 4.86
N VAL A 141 3.97 24.78 4.27
CA VAL A 141 3.43 25.70 3.24
C VAL A 141 3.13 27.07 3.84
N GLU A 142 2.58 27.14 5.03
CA GLU A 142 2.37 28.40 5.77
C GLU A 142 3.69 29.12 6.06
N SER A 143 4.75 28.38 6.40
CA SER A 143 6.08 28.94 6.63
C SER A 143 6.76 29.44 5.34
N ILE A 144 6.61 28.75 4.21
CA ILE A 144 7.29 29.09 2.95
C ILE A 144 6.54 30.16 2.14
N ILE A 145 5.21 30.06 2.10
CA ILE A 145 4.35 30.86 1.20
C ILE A 145 3.46 31.82 1.98
N GLY A 146 3.00 31.42 3.17
CA GLY A 146 2.10 32.18 4.02
C GLY A 146 2.83 33.23 4.85
N GLU A 147 2.10 33.80 5.80
CA GLU A 147 2.61 34.79 6.78
C GLU A 147 2.86 34.14 8.15
N SER A 148 3.01 32.80 8.21
CA SER A 148 3.32 32.11 9.46
C SER A 148 4.72 32.51 9.93
N GLY A 149 4.83 33.04 11.14
CA GLY A 149 6.11 33.34 11.76
C GLY A 149 6.88 32.12 12.26
N LYS A 150 6.37 30.88 12.01
CA LYS A 150 6.98 29.62 12.47
C LYS A 150 8.21 29.30 11.61
N SER A 151 9.34 29.04 12.25
CA SER A 151 10.54 28.61 11.52
C SER A 151 10.51 27.11 11.21
N VAL A 152 11.28 26.68 10.20
CA VAL A 152 11.27 25.30 9.71
C VAL A 152 11.69 24.30 10.80
N ASP A 153 12.63 24.67 11.66
CA ASP A 153 13.12 23.86 12.78
C ASP A 153 12.07 23.64 13.89
N GLU A 154 11.02 24.44 13.93
CA GLU A 154 9.89 24.28 14.85
C GLU A 154 8.79 23.37 14.29
N ILE A 155 8.87 22.97 13.01
CA ILE A 155 7.88 22.09 12.37
C ILE A 155 8.25 20.64 12.58
N CYS A 156 7.40 19.87 13.27
CA CYS A 156 7.64 18.44 13.48
C CYS A 156 7.52 17.61 12.19
N GLY A 157 8.32 16.55 12.07
CA GLY A 157 8.20 15.55 11.00
C GLY A 157 8.90 15.96 9.70
N LEU A 158 9.98 16.74 9.76
CA LEU A 158 10.78 17.17 8.62
C LEU A 158 12.19 16.59 8.64
N THR A 159 12.75 16.39 7.46
CA THR A 159 14.20 16.36 7.24
C THR A 159 14.57 17.25 6.06
N TYR A 160 15.67 17.97 6.17
CA TYR A 160 16.15 18.95 5.20
C TYR A 160 17.66 19.14 5.31
N PHE A 161 18.27 19.79 4.33
CA PHE A 161 19.66 20.17 4.39
C PHE A 161 19.81 21.54 5.06
N ASP A 162 20.42 21.57 6.24
CA ASP A 162 20.72 22.83 6.93
C ASP A 162 22.05 23.43 6.42
N SER A 163 21.96 24.55 5.71
CA SER A 163 23.11 25.23 5.15
C SER A 163 24.05 25.83 6.22
N LYS A 164 23.59 26.06 7.45
CA LYS A 164 24.39 26.62 8.54
C LYS A 164 25.32 25.58 9.13
N SER A 165 24.81 24.38 9.38
CA SER A 165 25.58 23.25 9.91
C SER A 165 26.24 22.42 8.80
N ASN A 166 25.88 22.67 7.54
CA ASN A 166 26.30 21.91 6.35
C ASN A 166 26.02 20.39 6.48
N CYS A 167 24.91 20.04 7.12
CA CYS A 167 24.50 18.64 7.32
C CYS A 167 23.00 18.47 7.16
N GLN A 168 22.56 17.22 7.06
CA GLN A 168 21.15 16.87 7.09
C GLN A 168 20.60 17.08 8.51
N ALA A 169 19.62 17.94 8.65
CA ALA A 169 18.88 18.17 9.88
C ALA A 169 17.56 17.38 9.88
N ARG A 170 17.12 16.98 11.06
CA ARG A 170 15.84 16.29 11.28
C ARG A 170 15.13 16.89 12.49
N THR A 171 13.89 17.29 12.29
CA THR A 171 13.05 17.80 13.39
C THR A 171 12.42 16.65 14.18
N PRO A 172 11.88 16.90 15.39
CA PRO A 172 11.17 15.87 16.15
C PRO A 172 10.05 15.22 15.34
N PRO A 173 9.79 13.92 15.54
CA PRO A 173 8.70 13.24 14.85
C PRO A 173 7.34 13.89 15.21
N ARG A 174 6.46 13.98 14.21
CA ARG A 174 5.09 14.44 14.46
C ARG A 174 4.30 13.33 15.15
N PRO A 175 3.56 13.64 16.24
CA PRO A 175 2.60 12.69 16.82
C PRO A 175 1.53 12.30 15.79
N LEU A 176 1.15 11.02 15.79
CA LEU A 176 0.07 10.53 14.93
C LEU A 176 -1.26 11.20 15.26
N MET A 177 -2.05 11.47 14.23
CA MET A 177 -3.38 12.04 14.36
C MET A 177 -4.33 11.04 15.03
N ARG A 178 -4.92 11.44 16.15
CA ARG A 178 -5.89 10.60 16.88
C ARG A 178 -7.31 10.77 16.38
N ASP A 179 -7.68 11.98 16.02
CA ASP A 179 -8.98 12.35 15.48
C ASP A 179 -8.86 12.58 13.98
N LEU A 180 -9.19 11.55 13.21
CA LEU A 180 -9.10 11.59 11.74
C LEU A 180 -10.20 12.43 11.09
N ASP A 181 -11.27 12.74 11.83
CA ASP A 181 -12.39 13.55 11.35
C ASP A 181 -12.06 15.06 11.32
N LEU A 182 -10.89 15.45 11.84
CA LEU A 182 -10.32 16.79 11.65
C LEU A 182 -9.82 17.04 10.21
N LEU A 183 -9.59 15.98 9.44
CA LEU A 183 -9.25 16.12 8.03
C LEU A 183 -10.53 16.33 7.20
N PRO A 184 -10.51 17.28 6.26
CA PRO A 184 -11.58 17.38 5.28
C PRO A 184 -11.63 16.14 4.40
N LEU A 185 -12.78 15.89 3.75
CA LEU A 185 -12.87 14.84 2.73
C LEU A 185 -11.89 15.10 1.59
N PRO A 186 -11.37 14.06 0.93
CA PRO A 186 -10.40 14.20 -0.16
C PRO A 186 -10.92 15.08 -1.30
N SER A 187 -10.09 15.97 -1.82
CA SER A 187 -10.44 16.86 -2.96
C SER A 187 -10.55 16.11 -4.28
N ARG A 188 -11.53 15.20 -4.40
CA ARG A 188 -11.70 14.30 -5.55
C ARG A 188 -12.02 15.02 -6.86
N GLU A 189 -12.53 16.26 -6.78
CA GLU A 189 -12.77 17.12 -7.94
C GLU A 189 -11.48 17.62 -8.64
N LEU A 190 -10.31 17.40 -8.05
CA LEU A 190 -9.04 17.68 -8.69
C LEU A 190 -8.59 16.59 -9.68
N VAL A 191 -9.27 15.44 -9.69
CA VAL A 191 -8.95 14.27 -10.50
C VAL A 191 -9.98 14.14 -11.63
N ASP A 192 -9.54 13.71 -12.80
CA ASP A 192 -10.42 13.32 -13.90
C ASP A 192 -11.09 11.97 -13.60
N MET A 193 -12.23 12.01 -12.89
CA MET A 193 -12.99 10.82 -12.48
C MET A 193 -13.59 10.07 -13.66
N ASP A 194 -13.87 10.72 -14.78
CA ASP A 194 -14.42 10.06 -15.97
C ASP A 194 -13.40 9.13 -16.59
N ARG A 195 -12.12 9.53 -16.62
CA ARG A 195 -11.02 8.68 -17.08
C ARG A 195 -10.88 7.40 -16.22
N TYR A 196 -10.96 7.51 -14.89
CA TYR A 196 -10.97 6.35 -14.00
C TYR A 196 -12.18 5.45 -14.27
N ARG A 197 -13.37 6.05 -14.41
CA ARG A 197 -14.62 5.31 -14.69
C ARG A 197 -14.52 4.54 -16.00
N GLU A 198 -14.01 5.15 -17.07
CA GLU A 198 -13.81 4.48 -18.36
C GLU A 198 -12.89 3.26 -18.25
N VAL A 199 -11.74 3.42 -17.60
CA VAL A 199 -10.78 2.32 -17.39
C VAL A 199 -11.42 1.18 -16.60
N TRP A 200 -12.08 1.47 -15.48
CA TRP A 200 -12.75 0.48 -14.66
C TRP A 200 -13.88 -0.23 -15.38
N LYS A 201 -14.79 0.51 -16.04
CA LYS A 201 -15.92 -0.08 -16.77
C LYS A 201 -15.45 -0.94 -17.94
N LYS A 202 -14.40 -0.52 -18.63
CA LYS A 202 -13.82 -1.31 -19.72
C LYS A 202 -13.20 -2.64 -19.24
N ALA A 203 -12.53 -2.62 -18.10
CA ALA A 203 -11.82 -3.80 -17.58
C ALA A 203 -12.73 -4.73 -16.77
N HIS A 204 -13.69 -4.18 -16.00
CA HIS A 204 -14.43 -4.92 -14.97
C HIS A 204 -15.96 -4.81 -15.10
N GLY A 205 -16.49 -3.92 -15.91
CA GLY A 205 -17.94 -3.69 -16.07
C GLY A 205 -18.56 -2.81 -14.99
N PHE A 206 -17.79 -2.40 -13.96
CA PHE A 206 -18.24 -1.52 -12.89
C PHE A 206 -17.16 -0.46 -12.56
N PHE A 207 -17.51 0.55 -11.79
CA PHE A 207 -16.60 1.60 -11.36
C PHE A 207 -16.34 1.51 -9.84
N SER A 208 -15.08 1.36 -9.44
CA SER A 208 -14.67 1.30 -8.03
C SER A 208 -13.87 2.53 -7.63
N LEU A 209 -14.18 3.07 -6.43
CA LEU A 209 -13.43 4.14 -5.80
C LEU A 209 -12.85 3.69 -4.45
N ASN A 210 -11.77 4.34 -4.03
CA ASN A 210 -11.14 4.11 -2.75
C ASN A 210 -11.61 5.13 -1.70
N LEU A 211 -11.63 4.69 -0.45
CA LEU A 211 -11.77 5.53 0.73
C LEU A 211 -11.00 4.88 1.88
N VAL A 212 -10.90 5.57 3.00
CA VAL A 212 -10.26 5.06 4.22
C VAL A 212 -11.13 5.35 5.44
N ALA A 213 -11.31 4.34 6.27
CA ALA A 213 -12.04 4.43 7.53
C ALA A 213 -11.09 4.54 8.73
N SER A 214 -9.86 4.01 8.62
CA SER A 214 -8.89 3.99 9.71
C SER A 214 -7.45 4.10 9.20
N ARG A 215 -6.53 4.43 10.10
CA ARG A 215 -5.09 4.52 9.85
C ARG A 215 -4.32 3.72 10.88
N GLY A 216 -3.28 3.03 10.41
CA GLY A 216 -2.38 2.24 11.23
C GLY A 216 -2.92 0.86 11.58
N CYS A 217 -2.05 0.05 12.19
CA CYS A 217 -2.37 -1.32 12.57
C CYS A 217 -1.69 -1.66 13.90
N PRO A 218 -2.43 -2.04 14.96
CA PRO A 218 -1.87 -2.26 16.28
C PRO A 218 -1.09 -3.57 16.40
N TYR A 219 -1.19 -4.44 15.40
CA TYR A 219 -0.48 -5.72 15.36
C TYR A 219 0.99 -5.51 14.99
N ARG A 220 1.88 -6.37 15.52
CA ARG A 220 3.33 -6.23 15.40
C ARG A 220 3.98 -7.36 14.62
N CYS A 221 3.37 -7.74 13.49
CA CYS A 221 3.98 -8.69 12.55
C CYS A 221 5.38 -8.19 12.16
N ASN A 222 6.40 -9.02 12.30
CA ASN A 222 7.79 -8.56 12.25
C ASN A 222 8.30 -8.21 10.84
N TRP A 223 7.55 -8.55 9.82
CA TRP A 223 7.83 -8.26 8.41
C TRP A 223 7.06 -7.05 7.85
N CYS A 224 6.02 -6.61 8.55
CA CYS A 224 5.14 -5.56 8.08
C CYS A 224 5.71 -4.18 8.41
N ALA A 225 6.12 -3.43 7.39
CA ALA A 225 6.48 -2.04 7.55
C ALA A 225 5.23 -1.16 7.62
N LYS A 226 5.23 -0.25 8.57
CA LYS A 226 4.18 0.75 8.77
C LYS A 226 4.81 2.14 8.88
N PRO A 227 5.51 2.60 7.82
CA PRO A 227 6.39 3.77 7.91
C PRO A 227 5.63 5.07 8.11
N ILE A 228 4.35 5.11 7.73
CA ILE A 228 3.53 6.32 7.74
C ILE A 228 2.64 6.39 8.99
N TYR A 229 1.80 5.36 9.22
CA TYR A 229 0.76 5.39 10.26
C TYR A 229 1.11 4.61 11.53
N GLY A 230 2.26 3.91 11.57
CA GLY A 230 2.83 3.26 12.75
C GLY A 230 1.98 2.14 13.35
N ASP A 231 2.25 1.86 14.64
CA ASP A 231 1.70 0.74 15.40
C ASP A 231 0.42 1.10 16.17
N SER A 232 -0.13 2.30 16.00
CA SER A 232 -1.40 2.70 16.58
C SER A 232 -2.55 2.46 15.59
N PHE A 233 -3.78 2.50 16.09
CA PHE A 233 -4.98 2.38 15.28
C PHE A 233 -5.93 3.52 15.64
N HIS A 234 -6.30 4.31 14.66
CA HIS A 234 -7.24 5.39 14.79
C HIS A 234 -8.27 5.28 13.68
N ALA A 235 -9.56 5.38 14.04
CA ALA A 235 -10.67 5.28 13.11
C ALA A 235 -11.46 6.58 13.05
N ARG A 236 -12.00 6.88 11.89
CA ARG A 236 -12.99 7.95 11.67
C ARG A 236 -14.31 7.57 12.33
N ALA A 237 -15.14 8.55 12.62
CA ALA A 237 -16.50 8.33 13.08
C ALA A 237 -17.30 7.53 12.04
N PRO A 238 -18.05 6.49 12.45
CA PRO A 238 -18.83 5.65 11.52
C PRO A 238 -19.82 6.44 10.68
N GLU A 239 -20.42 7.48 11.23
CA GLU A 239 -21.34 8.36 10.49
C GLU A 239 -20.65 9.18 9.39
N ASN A 240 -19.39 9.58 9.58
CA ASN A 240 -18.63 10.31 8.57
C ASN A 240 -18.19 9.38 7.43
N VAL A 241 -17.83 8.13 7.77
CA VAL A 241 -17.52 7.09 6.78
C VAL A 241 -18.76 6.74 5.94
N ALA A 242 -19.91 6.52 6.59
CA ALA A 242 -21.17 6.26 5.87
C ALA A 242 -21.60 7.46 5.00
N GLY A 243 -21.34 8.69 5.47
CA GLY A 243 -21.58 9.91 4.68
C GLY A 243 -20.72 9.98 3.42
N GLU A 244 -19.43 9.62 3.53
CA GLU A 244 -18.53 9.56 2.36
C GLU A 244 -18.92 8.42 1.40
N MET A 245 -19.33 7.24 1.90
CA MET A 245 -19.86 6.15 1.06
C MET A 245 -21.04 6.63 0.21
N LEU A 246 -21.98 7.35 0.82
CA LEU A 246 -23.12 7.94 0.12
C LEU A 246 -22.67 8.97 -0.94
N GLU A 247 -21.74 9.86 -0.60
CA GLU A 247 -21.21 10.85 -1.54
C GLU A 247 -20.52 10.18 -2.73
N LEU A 248 -19.73 9.11 -2.49
CA LEU A 248 -19.06 8.37 -3.55
C LEU A 248 -20.04 7.72 -4.53
N ARG A 249 -21.18 7.22 -4.03
CA ARG A 249 -22.25 6.69 -4.86
C ARG A 249 -22.99 7.78 -5.62
N GLU A 250 -23.50 8.78 -4.92
CA GLU A 250 -24.43 9.77 -5.50
C GLU A 250 -23.71 10.80 -6.39
N LYS A 251 -22.58 11.33 -5.94
CA LYS A 251 -21.86 12.39 -6.63
C LYS A 251 -20.88 11.87 -7.67
N PHE A 252 -20.18 10.77 -7.34
CA PHE A 252 -19.12 10.23 -8.20
C PHE A 252 -19.55 8.98 -8.97
N GLY A 253 -20.73 8.40 -8.67
CA GLY A 253 -21.27 7.25 -9.38
C GLY A 253 -20.47 5.97 -9.18
N ALA A 254 -19.94 5.75 -7.99
CA ALA A 254 -19.24 4.53 -7.64
C ALA A 254 -20.20 3.34 -7.53
N ASP A 255 -19.93 2.28 -8.27
CA ASP A 255 -20.66 1.01 -8.21
C ASP A 255 -20.09 0.08 -7.12
N HIS A 256 -18.84 0.31 -6.70
CA HIS A 256 -18.09 -0.48 -5.74
C HIS A 256 -17.08 0.41 -5.00
N LEU A 257 -16.72 0.02 -3.76
CA LEU A 257 -15.74 0.74 -2.95
C LEU A 257 -14.59 -0.18 -2.51
N TRP A 258 -13.42 0.39 -2.36
CA TRP A 258 -12.29 -0.25 -1.71
C TRP A 258 -11.88 0.54 -0.48
N PHE A 259 -12.01 -0.07 0.70
CA PHE A 259 -11.41 0.48 1.91
C PHE A 259 -9.90 0.20 1.92
N ALA A 260 -9.13 1.26 1.78
CA ALA A 260 -7.66 1.21 1.69
C ALA A 260 -6.96 1.21 3.07
N ASP A 261 -7.67 0.78 4.08
CA ASP A 261 -7.20 0.66 5.47
C ASP A 261 -6.06 -0.37 5.58
N ASP A 262 -5.07 -0.11 6.43
CA ASP A 262 -4.08 -1.15 6.79
C ASP A 262 -4.74 -2.35 7.48
N LEU A 263 -5.85 -2.10 8.18
CA LEU A 263 -6.64 -3.10 8.89
C LEU A 263 -8.07 -2.61 9.10
N PHE A 264 -9.03 -3.25 8.46
CA PHE A 264 -10.45 -2.95 8.67
C PHE A 264 -11.06 -3.87 9.73
N GLY A 265 -11.97 -3.33 10.54
CA GLY A 265 -12.77 -4.14 11.46
C GLY A 265 -12.08 -4.54 12.76
N ALA A 266 -11.06 -3.80 13.21
CA ALA A 266 -10.36 -4.06 14.46
C ALA A 266 -11.25 -3.93 15.70
N ASN A 267 -12.39 -3.24 15.62
CA ASN A 267 -13.33 -3.00 16.71
C ASN A 267 -14.75 -3.38 16.29
N ASP A 268 -15.31 -4.44 16.88
CA ASP A 268 -16.65 -4.97 16.57
C ASP A 268 -17.74 -3.90 16.77
N ARG A 269 -17.63 -3.03 17.79
CA ARG A 269 -18.61 -1.96 18.04
C ARG A 269 -18.58 -0.92 16.93
N TRP A 270 -17.39 -0.54 16.49
CA TRP A 270 -17.26 0.40 15.38
C TRP A 270 -17.90 -0.14 14.09
N VAL A 271 -17.72 -1.45 13.81
CA VAL A 271 -18.34 -2.11 12.64
C VAL A 271 -19.87 -2.13 12.77
N HIS A 272 -20.38 -2.38 13.99
CA HIS A 272 -21.81 -2.31 14.28
C HIS A 272 -22.37 -0.91 14.00
N ASP A 273 -21.72 0.13 14.55
CA ASP A 273 -22.14 1.51 14.40
C ASP A 273 -22.04 1.96 12.91
N LEU A 274 -21.06 1.47 12.16
CA LEU A 274 -20.99 1.67 10.70
C LEU A 274 -22.19 1.05 9.98
N ALA A 275 -22.52 -0.22 10.29
CA ALA A 275 -23.64 -0.90 9.65
C ALA A 275 -24.97 -0.16 9.90
N GLU A 276 -25.22 0.29 11.14
CA GLU A 276 -26.40 1.10 11.47
C GLU A 276 -26.44 2.44 10.72
N ASN A 277 -25.29 3.12 10.59
CA ASN A 277 -25.22 4.39 9.88
C ASN A 277 -25.43 4.21 8.36
N VAL A 278 -24.88 3.14 7.78
CA VAL A 278 -25.09 2.79 6.37
C VAL A 278 -26.56 2.48 6.09
N GLU A 279 -27.21 1.65 6.92
CA GLU A 279 -28.64 1.33 6.79
C GLU A 279 -29.51 2.58 6.95
N ARG A 280 -29.29 3.37 7.99
CA ARG A 280 -30.08 4.60 8.27
C ARG A 280 -30.01 5.63 7.16
N ARG A 281 -28.84 5.75 6.49
CA ARG A 281 -28.60 6.74 5.41
C ARG A 281 -28.87 6.19 4.03
N ASP A 282 -29.25 4.92 3.92
CA ASP A 282 -29.31 4.20 2.64
C ASP A 282 -27.98 4.37 1.85
N ALA A 283 -26.85 4.26 2.55
CA ALA A 283 -25.53 4.50 1.99
C ALA A 283 -24.84 3.23 1.48
N ALA A 284 -25.54 2.11 1.39
CA ALA A 284 -24.98 0.84 1.00
C ALA A 284 -24.42 0.87 -0.42
N VAL A 285 -23.14 0.51 -0.55
CA VAL A 285 -22.43 0.28 -1.80
C VAL A 285 -21.62 -0.99 -1.58
N PRO A 286 -21.58 -1.95 -2.52
CA PRO A 286 -20.71 -3.10 -2.39
C PRO A 286 -19.26 -2.66 -2.17
N PHE A 287 -18.57 -3.29 -1.19
CA PHE A 287 -17.19 -2.92 -0.92
C PHE A 287 -16.30 -4.11 -0.57
N LYS A 288 -14.99 -3.91 -0.77
CA LYS A 288 -13.94 -4.83 -0.32
C LYS A 288 -13.07 -4.20 0.78
N ILE A 289 -12.59 -5.06 1.68
CA ILE A 289 -11.71 -4.69 2.79
C ILE A 289 -10.49 -5.62 2.89
N GLN A 290 -9.48 -5.15 3.60
CA GLN A 290 -8.36 -5.98 4.07
C GLN A 290 -8.49 -6.16 5.58
N SER A 291 -8.32 -7.41 6.05
CA SER A 291 -8.48 -7.71 7.47
C SER A 291 -7.64 -8.91 7.91
N ARG A 292 -7.81 -9.31 9.17
CA ARG A 292 -7.16 -10.47 9.76
C ARG A 292 -8.18 -11.61 9.95
N VAL A 293 -7.66 -12.82 9.88
CA VAL A 293 -8.45 -14.04 10.07
C VAL A 293 -9.18 -14.07 11.42
N ASP A 294 -8.49 -13.68 12.50
CA ASP A 294 -9.00 -13.71 13.87
C ASP A 294 -10.07 -12.65 14.18
N LEU A 295 -10.25 -11.67 13.28
CA LEU A 295 -11.32 -10.68 13.34
C LEU A 295 -12.60 -11.12 12.62
N MET A 296 -12.56 -12.15 11.76
CA MET A 296 -13.71 -12.61 10.96
C MET A 296 -14.56 -13.59 11.76
N LYS A 297 -15.11 -13.13 12.90
CA LYS A 297 -16.10 -13.86 13.70
C LYS A 297 -17.45 -13.87 13.00
N GLU A 298 -18.35 -14.76 13.38
CA GLU A 298 -19.71 -14.85 12.82
C GLU A 298 -20.49 -13.53 12.98
N SER A 299 -20.41 -12.93 14.18
CA SER A 299 -21.02 -11.61 14.44
C SER A 299 -20.46 -10.51 13.55
N THR A 300 -19.13 -10.45 13.41
CA THR A 300 -18.46 -9.44 12.59
C THR A 300 -18.83 -9.60 11.10
N ALA A 301 -18.86 -10.84 10.58
CA ALA A 301 -19.27 -11.12 9.21
C ALA A 301 -20.71 -10.68 8.94
N GLY A 302 -21.64 -10.92 9.87
CA GLY A 302 -23.01 -10.44 9.78
C GLY A 302 -23.12 -8.91 9.73
N LEU A 303 -22.36 -8.20 10.56
CA LEU A 303 -22.32 -6.74 10.56
C LEU A 303 -21.71 -6.18 9.27
N LEU A 304 -20.62 -6.78 8.80
CA LEU A 304 -19.99 -6.42 7.52
C LEU A 304 -20.97 -6.57 6.35
N ARG A 305 -21.75 -7.66 6.33
CA ARG A 305 -22.78 -7.85 5.28
C ARG A 305 -23.85 -6.78 5.31
N ARG A 306 -24.33 -6.40 6.49
CA ARG A 306 -25.30 -5.31 6.68
C ARG A 306 -24.75 -3.98 6.19
N ALA A 307 -23.44 -3.71 6.39
CA ALA A 307 -22.78 -2.52 5.89
C ALA A 307 -22.56 -2.53 4.35
N GLY A 308 -22.77 -3.65 3.66
CA GLY A 308 -22.58 -3.79 2.21
C GLY A 308 -21.27 -4.49 1.81
N CYS A 309 -20.51 -5.08 2.76
CA CYS A 309 -19.27 -5.78 2.43
C CYS A 309 -19.56 -6.96 1.49
N ALA A 310 -18.84 -6.99 0.36
CA ALA A 310 -18.92 -8.03 -0.64
C ALA A 310 -17.71 -8.96 -0.63
N GLU A 311 -16.56 -8.47 -0.15
CA GLU A 311 -15.31 -9.21 -0.25
C GLU A 311 -14.34 -8.85 0.89
N VAL A 312 -13.74 -9.87 1.50
CA VAL A 312 -12.72 -9.71 2.55
C VAL A 312 -11.42 -10.39 2.13
N TRP A 313 -10.35 -9.61 2.03
CA TRP A 313 -8.99 -10.08 1.84
C TRP A 313 -8.32 -10.30 3.19
N MET A 314 -8.11 -11.56 3.55
CA MET A 314 -7.52 -11.91 4.84
C MET A 314 -6.02 -12.18 4.73
N GLY A 315 -5.24 -11.58 5.60
CA GLY A 315 -3.82 -11.92 5.77
C GLY A 315 -3.69 -13.31 6.39
N VAL A 316 -3.76 -14.36 5.57
CA VAL A 316 -3.55 -15.78 5.94
C VAL A 316 -2.06 -16.09 6.06
N GLU A 317 -1.26 -15.58 5.14
CA GLU A 317 0.18 -15.68 4.97
C GLU A 317 0.68 -17.11 4.75
N SER A 318 0.44 -18.07 5.68
CA SER A 318 0.93 -19.45 5.61
C SER A 318 -0.05 -20.45 6.22
N GLY A 319 -0.08 -21.66 5.70
CA GLY A 319 -0.71 -22.83 6.30
C GLY A 319 0.14 -23.54 7.37
N SER A 320 1.32 -23.02 7.66
CA SER A 320 2.21 -23.54 8.69
C SER A 320 2.20 -22.65 9.94
N GLN A 321 1.79 -23.23 11.09
CA GLN A 321 1.82 -22.51 12.36
C GLN A 321 3.23 -22.04 12.72
N GLN A 322 4.25 -22.85 12.44
CA GLN A 322 5.65 -22.50 12.68
C GLN A 322 6.04 -21.21 11.92
N ILE A 323 5.57 -21.03 10.69
CA ILE A 323 5.86 -19.83 9.89
C ILE A 323 5.07 -18.63 10.43
N LEU A 324 3.79 -18.81 10.76
CA LEU A 324 2.99 -17.74 11.38
C LEU A 324 3.58 -17.24 12.69
N ASP A 325 4.09 -18.17 13.52
CA ASP A 325 4.77 -17.84 14.78
C ASP A 325 6.11 -17.12 14.51
N ALA A 326 6.89 -17.58 13.52
CA ALA A 326 8.13 -16.93 13.11
C ALA A 326 7.94 -15.51 12.58
N MET A 327 6.77 -15.22 11.99
CA MET A 327 6.34 -13.91 11.49
C MET A 327 5.79 -12.98 12.59
N ASP A 328 5.66 -13.44 13.82
CA ASP A 328 4.92 -12.74 14.90
C ASP A 328 3.48 -12.38 14.45
N LYS A 329 2.84 -13.22 13.60
CA LYS A 329 1.50 -12.95 13.05
C LYS A 329 0.42 -12.97 14.14
N GLY A 330 0.56 -13.85 15.15
CA GLY A 330 -0.36 -13.96 16.26
C GLY A 330 -1.71 -14.61 15.90
N THR A 331 -1.84 -15.20 14.71
CA THR A 331 -3.02 -15.97 14.28
C THR A 331 -2.73 -17.48 14.34
N ARG A 332 -3.78 -18.30 14.39
CA ARG A 332 -3.66 -19.75 14.34
C ARG A 332 -4.24 -20.28 13.02
N VAL A 333 -3.55 -21.25 12.42
CA VAL A 333 -4.02 -21.91 11.19
C VAL A 333 -5.45 -22.44 11.34
N SER A 334 -5.80 -22.98 12.51
CA SER A 334 -7.15 -23.49 12.82
C SER A 334 -8.28 -22.45 12.76
N GLN A 335 -7.96 -21.15 12.79
CA GLN A 335 -8.95 -20.08 12.68
C GLN A 335 -9.38 -19.84 11.24
N ILE A 336 -8.54 -20.20 10.24
CA ILE A 336 -8.73 -19.85 8.83
C ILE A 336 -10.01 -20.48 8.25
N PRO A 337 -10.24 -21.80 8.38
CA PRO A 337 -11.47 -22.43 7.86
C PRO A 337 -12.73 -21.81 8.44
N ARG A 338 -12.73 -21.51 9.74
CA ARG A 338 -13.88 -20.91 10.43
C ARG A 338 -14.16 -19.49 9.93
N ALA A 339 -13.12 -18.68 9.71
CA ALA A 339 -13.26 -17.35 9.15
C ALA A 339 -13.89 -17.40 7.74
N CYS A 340 -13.42 -18.30 6.87
CA CYS A 340 -14.01 -18.53 5.55
C CYS A 340 -15.49 -18.93 5.64
N GLU A 341 -15.82 -19.86 6.53
CA GLU A 341 -17.20 -20.31 6.73
C GLU A 341 -18.10 -19.17 7.19
N ASN A 342 -17.65 -18.36 8.16
CA ASN A 342 -18.39 -17.20 8.66
C ASN A 342 -18.68 -16.18 7.54
N LEU A 343 -17.71 -15.88 6.69
CA LEU A 343 -17.88 -14.97 5.55
C LEU A 343 -18.87 -15.55 4.53
N ARG A 344 -18.70 -16.81 4.13
CA ARG A 344 -19.57 -17.47 3.14
C ARG A 344 -21.03 -17.59 3.60
N LYS A 345 -21.27 -17.92 4.88
CA LYS A 345 -22.62 -17.94 5.46
C LYS A 345 -23.34 -16.60 5.31
N ASN A 346 -22.57 -15.50 5.27
CA ASN A 346 -23.08 -14.15 5.09
C ASN A 346 -23.02 -13.67 3.64
N GLY A 347 -22.69 -14.53 2.66
CA GLY A 347 -22.60 -14.16 1.25
C GLY A 347 -21.45 -13.19 0.94
N ILE A 348 -20.37 -13.24 1.73
CA ILE A 348 -19.17 -12.42 1.55
C ILE A 348 -18.06 -13.31 0.97
N ARG A 349 -17.41 -12.88 -0.09
CA ARG A 349 -16.26 -13.56 -0.69
C ARG A 349 -15.08 -13.55 0.28
N ALA A 350 -14.45 -14.72 0.46
CA ALA A 350 -13.29 -14.91 1.33
C ALA A 350 -12.02 -15.06 0.49
N CYS A 351 -11.18 -14.04 0.48
CA CYS A 351 -9.95 -14.01 -0.31
C CYS A 351 -8.72 -14.03 0.61
N PHE A 352 -7.60 -14.60 0.13
CA PHE A 352 -6.39 -14.79 0.92
C PHE A 352 -5.22 -13.98 0.39
N PHE A 353 -4.49 -13.32 1.30
CA PHE A 353 -3.10 -12.96 1.06
C PHE A 353 -2.20 -14.09 1.58
N LEU A 354 -1.33 -14.59 0.71
CA LEU A 354 -0.35 -15.64 0.99
C LEU A 354 1.06 -15.07 0.79
N GLN A 355 1.97 -15.47 1.67
CA GLN A 355 3.36 -15.02 1.62
C GLN A 355 4.30 -16.20 1.73
N PHE A 356 5.16 -16.41 0.73
CA PHE A 356 6.14 -17.47 0.68
C PHE A 356 7.57 -16.95 0.86
N GLY A 357 8.51 -17.86 1.06
CA GLY A 357 9.94 -17.55 1.13
C GLY A 357 10.39 -16.91 2.44
N TYR A 358 9.58 -17.01 3.52
CA TYR A 358 10.02 -16.51 4.83
C TYR A 358 11.20 -17.34 5.36
N PRO A 359 12.21 -16.74 6.06
CA PRO A 359 13.34 -17.47 6.60
C PRO A 359 12.93 -18.65 7.49
N GLY A 360 13.46 -19.83 7.15
CA GLY A 360 13.12 -21.10 7.83
C GLY A 360 11.93 -21.83 7.24
N GLU A 361 11.26 -21.29 6.21
CA GLU A 361 10.21 -22.00 5.48
C GLU A 361 10.82 -23.22 4.72
N THR A 362 10.15 -24.35 4.82
CA THR A 362 10.53 -25.60 4.16
C THR A 362 9.48 -25.99 3.11
N LEU A 363 9.81 -26.94 2.22
CA LEU A 363 8.83 -27.52 1.29
C LEU A 363 7.56 -28.02 2.01
N ARG A 364 7.73 -28.63 3.18
CA ARG A 364 6.61 -29.12 3.98
C ARG A 364 5.68 -27.98 4.43
N ASP A 365 6.22 -26.80 4.72
CA ASP A 365 5.41 -25.65 5.11
C ASP A 365 4.68 -25.05 3.91
N ILE A 366 5.34 -24.98 2.74
CA ILE A 366 4.72 -24.61 1.46
C ILE A 366 3.56 -25.57 1.13
N GLN A 367 3.79 -26.90 1.24
CA GLN A 367 2.75 -27.91 1.02
C GLN A 367 1.56 -27.77 1.95
N LYS A 368 1.78 -27.43 3.23
CA LYS A 368 0.68 -27.12 4.17
C LYS A 368 -0.13 -25.90 3.71
N THR A 369 0.53 -24.89 3.16
CA THR A 369 -0.16 -23.70 2.64
C THR A 369 -1.01 -24.04 1.42
N ILE A 370 -0.46 -24.81 0.47
CA ILE A 370 -1.20 -25.31 -0.68
C ILE A 370 -2.40 -26.17 -0.25
N GLN A 371 -2.20 -27.10 0.69
CA GLN A 371 -3.26 -27.95 1.22
C GLN A 371 -4.36 -27.13 1.89
N LEU A 372 -4.00 -26.13 2.70
CA LEU A 372 -4.96 -25.22 3.30
C LEU A 372 -5.83 -24.50 2.26
N VAL A 373 -5.22 -23.99 1.17
CA VAL A 373 -5.95 -23.35 0.06
C VAL A 373 -6.94 -24.34 -0.57
N ARG A 374 -6.51 -25.58 -0.85
CA ARG A 374 -7.36 -26.64 -1.43
C ARG A 374 -8.53 -27.03 -0.51
N GLU A 375 -8.30 -27.10 0.78
CA GLU A 375 -9.33 -27.43 1.78
C GLU A 375 -10.32 -26.29 2.00
N THR A 376 -9.85 -25.06 2.07
CA THR A 376 -10.70 -23.90 2.37
C THR A 376 -11.35 -23.31 1.13
N ARG A 377 -10.82 -23.55 -0.07
CA ARG A 377 -11.30 -23.02 -1.37
C ARG A 377 -11.65 -21.54 -1.32
N PRO A 378 -10.67 -20.64 -1.08
CA PRO A 378 -10.94 -19.21 -1.11
C PRO A 378 -11.47 -18.78 -2.48
N ASP A 379 -12.23 -17.68 -2.51
CA ASP A 379 -12.78 -17.11 -3.75
C ASP A 379 -11.72 -16.44 -4.62
N ASP A 380 -10.59 -16.04 -4.03
CA ASP A 380 -9.43 -15.48 -4.74
C ASP A 380 -8.20 -15.54 -3.83
N ILE A 381 -7.01 -15.46 -4.41
CA ILE A 381 -5.74 -15.42 -3.70
C ILE A 381 -4.83 -14.31 -4.23
N GLY A 382 -4.02 -13.75 -3.37
CA GLY A 382 -2.91 -12.87 -3.73
C GLY A 382 -1.62 -13.42 -3.14
N ILE A 383 -0.68 -13.81 -4.00
CA ILE A 383 0.59 -14.39 -3.58
C ILE A 383 1.70 -13.34 -3.65
N SER A 384 2.51 -13.28 -2.60
CA SER A 384 3.75 -12.52 -2.53
C SER A 384 4.88 -13.39 -1.98
N VAL A 385 6.12 -12.94 -2.16
CA VAL A 385 7.26 -13.44 -1.38
C VAL A 385 7.54 -12.51 -0.21
N SER A 386 8.34 -12.97 0.74
CA SER A 386 8.71 -12.16 1.90
C SER A 386 9.66 -11.04 1.49
N TYR A 387 9.15 -9.80 1.52
CA TYR A 387 9.90 -8.59 1.17
C TYR A 387 10.52 -7.95 2.41
N PRO A 388 11.84 -7.78 2.45
CA PRO A 388 12.53 -7.15 3.57
C PRO A 388 12.40 -5.63 3.49
N LEU A 389 11.34 -5.09 4.09
CA LEU A 389 11.09 -3.65 4.11
C LEU A 389 11.92 -2.97 5.22
N PRO A 390 12.59 -1.85 4.95
CA PRO A 390 13.34 -1.09 5.94
C PRO A 390 12.55 -0.81 7.22
N GLY A 391 13.25 -0.75 8.36
CA GLY A 391 12.63 -0.51 9.67
C GLY A 391 11.91 -1.70 10.28
N THR A 392 11.85 -2.87 9.64
CA THR A 392 11.25 -4.09 10.17
C THR A 392 12.29 -5.00 10.84
N LYS A 393 11.87 -5.75 11.86
CA LYS A 393 12.73 -6.79 12.47
C LYS A 393 13.17 -7.85 11.45
N PHE A 394 12.31 -8.11 10.47
CA PHE A 394 12.63 -9.02 9.37
C PHE A 394 13.75 -8.47 8.50
N TYR A 395 13.71 -7.18 8.12
CA TYR A 395 14.78 -6.53 7.36
C TYR A 395 16.13 -6.67 8.08
N GLU A 396 16.19 -6.34 9.37
CA GLU A 396 17.43 -6.45 10.15
C GLU A 396 17.97 -7.88 10.20
N ARG A 397 17.08 -8.88 10.20
CA ARG A 397 17.45 -10.29 10.18
C ARG A 397 18.11 -10.74 8.87
N VAL A 398 17.65 -10.22 7.72
CA VAL A 398 18.13 -10.64 6.40
C VAL A 398 19.06 -9.64 5.72
N ARG A 399 19.25 -8.46 6.31
CA ARG A 399 20.01 -7.33 5.76
C ARG A 399 21.39 -7.71 5.22
N ALA A 400 22.14 -8.55 5.95
CA ALA A 400 23.47 -9.01 5.51
C ALA A 400 23.43 -9.86 4.23
N GLY A 401 22.28 -10.44 3.88
CA GLY A 401 22.06 -11.28 2.69
C GLY A 401 21.50 -10.52 1.48
N LEU A 402 21.20 -9.22 1.60
CA LEU A 402 20.63 -8.43 0.51
C LEU A 402 21.69 -8.02 -0.53
N GLY A 403 22.95 -7.89 -0.13
CA GLY A 403 24.02 -7.36 -0.97
C GLY A 403 23.73 -5.91 -1.38
N GLU A 404 23.82 -5.61 -2.67
CA GLU A 404 23.53 -4.30 -3.25
C GLU A 404 22.03 -4.09 -3.54
N LYS A 405 21.18 -5.09 -3.31
CA LYS A 405 19.75 -5.01 -3.58
C LYS A 405 19.04 -4.17 -2.52
N THR A 406 18.74 -2.94 -2.87
CA THR A 406 18.07 -1.99 -1.97
C THR A 406 16.61 -1.76 -2.33
N ASN A 407 16.20 -2.13 -3.58
CA ASN A 407 14.84 -1.92 -4.09
C ASN A 407 14.45 -2.97 -5.14
N TRP A 408 13.14 -3.02 -5.49
CA TRP A 408 12.66 -3.74 -6.66
C TRP A 408 12.82 -2.86 -7.89
N GLU A 409 13.40 -3.44 -8.95
CA GLU A 409 13.40 -2.83 -10.26
C GLU A 409 12.22 -3.38 -11.09
N ASP A 410 11.53 -2.48 -11.78
CA ASP A 410 10.56 -2.77 -12.86
C ASP A 410 9.53 -3.86 -12.59
N SER A 411 8.77 -3.77 -11.50
CA SER A 411 7.72 -4.76 -11.16
C SER A 411 8.19 -6.22 -11.23
N GLU A 412 9.42 -6.51 -10.85
CA GLU A 412 9.90 -7.88 -10.65
C GLU A 412 9.19 -8.53 -9.45
N ASP A 413 7.89 -8.63 -9.60
CA ASP A 413 7.02 -9.30 -8.66
C ASP A 413 7.55 -10.71 -8.37
N LEU A 414 7.47 -11.11 -7.09
CA LEU A 414 7.99 -12.37 -6.58
C LEU A 414 9.53 -12.53 -6.67
N SER A 415 10.27 -11.47 -6.93
CA SER A 415 11.72 -11.53 -6.91
C SER A 415 12.25 -11.65 -5.48
N MET A 416 13.02 -12.68 -5.20
CA MET A 416 13.67 -12.86 -3.90
C MET A 416 14.85 -11.89 -3.76
N MET A 417 14.78 -11.01 -2.75
CA MET A 417 15.85 -10.06 -2.47
C MET A 417 16.97 -10.64 -1.60
N PHE A 418 16.71 -11.74 -0.92
CA PHE A 418 17.65 -12.46 -0.09
C PHE A 418 17.62 -13.96 -0.44
N ARG A 419 18.60 -14.72 0.07
CA ARG A 419 18.67 -16.14 -0.15
C ARG A 419 17.68 -16.89 0.75
N GLY A 420 16.51 -17.26 0.21
CA GLY A 420 15.51 -18.11 0.85
C GLY A 420 15.72 -19.61 0.58
N ALA A 421 14.70 -20.43 0.89
CA ALA A 421 14.72 -21.86 0.62
C ALA A 421 14.81 -22.17 -0.88
N TYR A 422 14.18 -21.36 -1.71
CA TYR A 422 14.15 -21.49 -3.17
C TYR A 422 14.47 -20.15 -3.85
N GLY A 423 14.77 -20.23 -5.16
CA GLY A 423 14.98 -19.05 -6.01
C GLY A 423 13.66 -18.45 -6.53
N THR A 424 13.77 -17.29 -7.15
CA THR A 424 12.66 -16.53 -7.73
C THR A 424 11.82 -17.35 -8.71
N GLU A 425 12.46 -18.17 -9.56
CA GLU A 425 11.75 -18.97 -10.58
C GLU A 425 10.80 -19.99 -9.97
N PHE A 426 11.16 -20.62 -8.86
CA PHE A 426 10.29 -21.53 -8.13
C PHE A 426 9.03 -20.81 -7.62
N TYR A 427 9.18 -19.65 -6.98
CA TYR A 427 8.03 -18.91 -6.45
C TYR A 427 7.14 -18.35 -7.55
N ARG A 428 7.69 -17.98 -8.70
CA ARG A 428 6.90 -17.60 -9.88
C ARG A 428 6.09 -18.78 -10.43
N ALA A 429 6.70 -19.94 -10.56
CA ALA A 429 5.99 -21.14 -10.99
C ALA A 429 4.90 -21.56 -10.00
N LEU A 430 5.20 -21.49 -8.69
CA LEU A 430 4.22 -21.76 -7.63
C LEU A 430 3.04 -20.78 -7.67
N HIS A 431 3.31 -19.47 -7.88
CA HIS A 431 2.30 -18.44 -8.08
C HIS A 431 1.36 -18.79 -9.24
N ASP A 432 1.95 -19.09 -10.41
CA ASP A 432 1.17 -19.37 -11.62
C ASP A 432 0.32 -20.63 -11.47
N ALA A 433 0.89 -21.69 -10.90
CA ALA A 433 0.19 -22.95 -10.68
C ALA A 433 -0.97 -22.80 -9.67
N LEU A 434 -0.72 -22.15 -8.53
CA LEU A 434 -1.74 -22.01 -7.49
C LEU A 434 -2.86 -21.04 -7.89
N HIS A 435 -2.54 -19.93 -8.59
CA HIS A 435 -3.57 -19.07 -9.17
C HIS A 435 -4.41 -19.81 -10.21
N ALA A 436 -3.79 -20.52 -11.15
CA ALA A 436 -4.52 -21.30 -12.16
C ALA A 436 -5.44 -22.36 -11.51
N GLU A 437 -5.00 -23.00 -10.41
CA GLU A 437 -5.83 -23.94 -9.67
C GLU A 437 -7.03 -23.28 -9.03
N VAL A 438 -6.85 -22.13 -8.35
CA VAL A 438 -7.95 -21.38 -7.73
C VAL A 438 -8.93 -20.85 -8.78
N ASP A 439 -8.43 -20.30 -9.88
CA ASP A 439 -9.25 -19.79 -10.98
C ASP A 439 -10.12 -20.90 -11.60
N SER A 440 -9.59 -22.14 -11.67
CA SER A 440 -10.31 -23.30 -12.21
C SER A 440 -11.57 -23.65 -11.41
N TRP A 441 -11.64 -23.29 -10.14
CA TRP A 441 -12.83 -23.58 -9.30
C TRP A 441 -14.02 -22.65 -9.59
N SER A 442 -13.75 -21.47 -10.12
CA SER A 442 -14.77 -20.45 -10.44
C SER A 442 -15.25 -20.52 -11.89
N SER A 443 -14.47 -21.13 -12.77
CA SER A 443 -14.73 -21.15 -14.21
C SER A 443 -15.75 -22.22 -14.57
N ALA A 444 -17.02 -21.85 -14.64
CA ALA A 444 -18.07 -22.64 -15.31
C ALA A 444 -17.92 -22.65 -16.84
N THR A 445 -16.86 -22.11 -17.40
CA THR A 445 -16.60 -21.99 -18.85
C THR A 445 -15.26 -22.61 -19.21
N SER A 446 -15.30 -23.93 -19.44
CA SER A 446 -14.32 -24.60 -20.27
C SER A 446 -14.49 -24.17 -21.75
N SER A 447 -13.95 -23.01 -22.12
CA SER A 447 -13.67 -22.77 -23.54
C SER A 447 -12.29 -23.31 -23.85
N GLU A 448 -12.25 -24.40 -24.58
CA GLU A 448 -11.07 -24.96 -25.21
C GLU A 448 -10.35 -23.90 -26.06
N CYS A 449 -9.41 -23.19 -25.46
CA CYS A 449 -8.39 -22.47 -26.19
C CYS A 449 -7.18 -23.40 -26.34
N SER A 450 -7.09 -24.04 -27.45
CA SER A 450 -5.91 -24.80 -27.91
C SER A 450 -4.66 -23.91 -27.82
N GLY A 451 -3.70 -24.31 -26.94
CA GLY A 451 -2.42 -23.63 -26.77
C GLY A 451 -2.12 -23.06 -25.38
N ARG A 452 -3.02 -23.20 -24.38
CA ARG A 452 -2.72 -22.83 -22.99
C ARG A 452 -2.01 -23.99 -22.27
N ILE A 453 -1.01 -23.63 -21.46
CA ILE A 453 -0.34 -24.56 -20.54
C ILE A 453 -1.41 -25.14 -19.60
N THR A 454 -1.46 -26.44 -19.44
CA THR A 454 -2.41 -27.13 -18.57
C THR A 454 -2.05 -26.96 -17.10
N LEU A 455 -3.02 -27.16 -16.20
CA LEU A 455 -2.78 -27.13 -14.76
C LEU A 455 -1.76 -28.19 -14.34
N GLU A 456 -1.80 -29.36 -14.96
CA GLU A 456 -0.84 -30.45 -14.72
C GLU A 456 0.58 -30.06 -15.12
N GLU A 457 0.76 -29.39 -16.26
CA GLU A 457 2.07 -28.91 -16.73
C GLU A 457 2.60 -27.79 -15.78
N LEU A 458 1.74 -26.92 -15.27
CA LEU A 458 2.15 -25.91 -14.29
C LEU A 458 2.67 -26.54 -12.99
N TRP A 459 1.96 -27.53 -12.45
CA TRP A 459 2.40 -28.25 -11.25
C TRP A 459 3.66 -29.10 -11.51
N ALA A 460 3.77 -29.77 -12.68
CA ALA A 460 4.97 -30.51 -13.06
C ALA A 460 6.21 -29.59 -13.10
N ARG A 461 6.05 -28.35 -13.57
CA ARG A 461 7.10 -27.32 -13.53
C ARG A 461 7.50 -26.93 -12.11
N VAL A 462 6.54 -26.80 -11.19
CA VAL A 462 6.84 -26.54 -9.77
C VAL A 462 7.68 -27.69 -9.19
N ASP A 463 7.31 -28.95 -9.47
CA ASP A 463 8.03 -30.14 -9.00
C ASP A 463 9.44 -30.27 -9.59
N GLU A 464 9.65 -29.82 -10.81
CA GLU A 464 10.97 -29.78 -11.47
C GLU A 464 11.86 -28.72 -10.82
N LEU A 465 11.31 -27.50 -10.63
CA LEU A 465 12.03 -26.38 -10.03
C LEU A 465 12.31 -26.60 -8.55
N GLU A 466 11.46 -27.35 -7.84
CA GLU A 466 11.75 -27.77 -6.46
C GLU A 466 13.09 -28.50 -6.36
N LYS A 467 13.37 -29.40 -7.29
CA LYS A 467 14.59 -30.22 -7.32
C LYS A 467 15.83 -29.42 -7.74
N THR A 468 15.64 -28.47 -8.65
CA THR A 468 16.75 -27.75 -9.31
C THR A 468 17.07 -26.40 -8.66
N CYS A 469 16.08 -25.72 -8.08
CA CYS A 469 16.22 -24.36 -7.50
C CYS A 469 16.32 -24.34 -5.97
N ARG A 470 16.44 -25.51 -5.33
CA ARG A 470 16.59 -25.61 -3.88
C ARG A 470 17.95 -25.09 -3.43
N ASN A 471 17.95 -24.11 -2.53
CA ASN A 471 19.18 -23.61 -1.95
C ASN A 471 19.75 -24.60 -0.91
N SER A 472 21.03 -24.92 -1.03
CA SER A 472 21.70 -26.00 -0.26
C SER A 472 21.84 -25.78 1.24
N ASP A 473 21.52 -24.59 1.76
CA ASP A 473 21.44 -24.31 3.20
C ASP A 473 20.63 -23.04 3.49
N PRO A 474 19.31 -23.15 3.65
CA PRO A 474 18.44 -21.99 3.95
C PRO A 474 18.60 -21.46 5.38
N THR A 475 19.33 -22.16 6.26
CA THR A 475 19.49 -21.79 7.67
C THR A 475 20.75 -20.96 7.95
N ARG A 476 21.74 -20.95 7.06
CA ARG A 476 22.91 -20.09 7.15
C ARG A 476 22.62 -18.70 6.59
N LEU A 477 22.00 -17.86 7.43
CA LEU A 477 22.11 -16.41 7.25
C LEU A 477 23.58 -16.02 7.51
N PRO A 478 24.21 -15.20 6.65
CA PRO A 478 25.54 -14.69 6.94
C PRO A 478 25.51 -13.95 8.28
N VAL A 479 26.39 -14.35 9.20
CA VAL A 479 26.60 -13.64 10.46
C VAL A 479 27.16 -12.26 10.10
N ALA A 480 26.45 -11.19 10.47
CA ALA A 480 26.89 -9.83 10.25
C ALA A 480 28.26 -9.61 10.90
N ALA A 481 29.30 -9.41 10.12
CA ALA A 481 30.52 -8.79 10.59
C ALA A 481 30.17 -7.35 11.01
N GLY A 482 30.47 -6.98 12.24
CA GLY A 482 30.06 -5.74 12.87
C GLY A 482 30.33 -4.52 11.97
N ALA A 483 29.28 -3.92 11.45
CA ALA A 483 29.33 -2.65 10.76
C ALA A 483 29.36 -1.53 11.82
N GLY A 484 30.33 -0.63 11.67
CA GLY A 484 30.54 0.50 12.56
C GLY A 484 29.28 1.36 12.68
N VAL A 485 29.03 1.76 13.90
CA VAL A 485 28.00 2.71 14.29
C VAL A 485 28.32 4.05 13.60
N GLU A 486 27.51 4.45 12.65
CA GLU A 486 27.51 5.85 12.18
C GLU A 486 27.07 6.73 13.35
N THR A 487 27.98 7.53 13.83
CA THR A 487 27.72 8.51 14.91
C THR A 487 26.83 9.63 14.39
N TRP A 488 25.60 9.65 14.86
CA TRP A 488 24.71 10.80 14.70
C TRP A 488 25.16 11.89 15.66
N CYS A 489 25.40 13.09 15.16
CA CYS A 489 25.58 14.25 16.03
C CYS A 489 24.25 14.53 16.76
N ALA A 490 24.24 14.27 18.07
CA ALA A 490 23.21 14.74 18.97
C ALA A 490 23.53 16.17 19.38
N SER A 491 22.63 17.09 19.12
CA SER A 491 22.52 18.37 19.81
C SER A 491 21.06 18.70 20.07
#